data_cfddb2540f35aef748c2de7b6fddacb5
#
_entry.id   cfddb2540f35aef748c2de7b6fddacb5
#
_cell.length_a   1.000
_cell.length_b   1.000
_cell.length_c   1.000
_cell.angle_alpha   90.00
_cell.angle_beta   90.00
_cell.angle_gamma   90.00
#
_symmetry.space_group_name_H-M   'P 1'
#
loop_
_entity.id
_entity.type
_entity.pdbx_description
1 polymer ?
#
loop_
_entity_poly.entity_id
_entity_poly.type
_entity_poly.pdbx_seq_one_letter_code
_entity_poly.pdbx_strand_id
1 'polypeptide(L)'
;MNNKLNKKLKYYLSRYNKIYLKKKMMDQDSYLNELDRMTFPTIKYHQQVDYGLSVVNFFGLAMGLFMLSAPMMGWIGYESPTLGTAYMFGGFCQYLIGFYDWYSGHSVLSFIDFIFGLLHLAYYYTADLGKYGISVPYEYHTYMQGVFYCLWFALFLVIIISLKGRGCIYILYTFLLALAMVFMIVWEFSGKTWPRKTAGYMIFVASIFIWYAGLGRLISNVYADDCLPLCSPYW
;
A
#
# COMPACT_ATOMS: atom_id res chain seq x y z
N MET A 1 19.91 -33.26 9.93
CA MET A 1 19.80 -32.48 8.66
C MET A 1 19.46 -33.35 7.45
N ASN A 2 19.86 -34.60 7.38
CA ASN A 2 19.61 -35.48 6.21
C ASN A 2 18.15 -35.94 5.94
N ASN A 3 17.29 -35.99 6.97
CA ASN A 3 15.96 -36.58 6.84
C ASN A 3 14.94 -35.65 6.10
N LYS A 4 15.10 -34.33 6.21
CA LYS A 4 14.26 -33.34 5.50
C LYS A 4 14.62 -33.27 4.01
N LEU A 5 15.90 -33.40 3.68
CA LEU A 5 16.39 -33.42 2.29
C LEU A 5 15.90 -34.65 1.54
N ASN A 6 15.98 -35.83 2.18
CA ASN A 6 15.48 -37.09 1.60
C ASN A 6 13.96 -37.10 1.38
N LYS A 7 13.16 -36.47 2.26
CA LYS A 7 11.72 -36.33 2.03
C LYS A 7 11.41 -35.42 0.84
N LYS A 8 12.11 -34.29 0.70
CA LYS A 8 11.95 -33.39 -0.45
C LYS A 8 12.36 -34.09 -1.76
N LEU A 9 13.48 -34.81 -1.75
CA LEU A 9 13.95 -35.53 -2.95
C LEU A 9 12.98 -36.63 -3.38
N LYS A 10 12.45 -37.41 -2.46
CA LYS A 10 11.39 -38.40 -2.72
C LYS A 10 10.11 -37.77 -3.26
N TYR A 11 9.72 -36.64 -2.74
CA TYR A 11 8.56 -35.91 -3.24
C TYR A 11 8.75 -35.43 -4.69
N TYR A 12 9.92 -34.85 -5.01
CA TYR A 12 10.21 -34.39 -6.37
C TYR A 12 10.35 -35.56 -7.35
N LEU A 13 10.99 -36.66 -6.97
CA LEU A 13 11.09 -37.85 -7.80
C LEU A 13 9.72 -38.53 -8.05
N SER A 14 8.87 -38.60 -7.05
CA SER A 14 7.50 -39.10 -7.19
C SER A 14 6.68 -38.23 -8.15
N ARG A 15 6.82 -36.91 -8.04
CA ARG A 15 6.15 -35.94 -8.91
C ARG A 15 6.66 -36.01 -10.34
N TYR A 16 7.97 -36.15 -10.52
CA TYR A 16 8.61 -36.32 -11.83
C TYR A 16 8.17 -37.60 -12.52
N ASN A 17 8.13 -38.72 -11.81
CA ASN A 17 7.64 -40.01 -12.38
C ASN A 17 6.15 -39.94 -12.74
N LYS A 18 5.34 -39.25 -11.95
CA LYS A 18 3.91 -39.03 -12.24
C LYS A 18 3.70 -38.21 -13.52
N ILE A 19 4.51 -37.16 -13.69
CA ILE A 19 4.53 -36.32 -14.91
C ILE A 19 5.00 -37.10 -16.12
N TYR A 20 6.06 -37.90 -15.98
CA TYR A 20 6.60 -38.73 -17.07
C TYR A 20 5.61 -39.79 -17.53
N LEU A 21 4.94 -40.46 -16.61
CA LEU A 21 3.90 -41.45 -16.94
C LEU A 21 2.67 -40.80 -17.60
N LYS A 22 2.29 -39.60 -17.15
CA LYS A 22 1.18 -38.85 -17.73
C LYS A 22 1.51 -38.34 -19.13
N LYS A 23 2.77 -37.93 -19.39
CA LYS A 23 3.27 -37.55 -20.71
C LYS A 23 3.16 -38.72 -21.72
N LYS A 24 3.38 -39.93 -21.24
CA LYS A 24 3.33 -41.13 -22.09
C LYS A 24 1.90 -41.54 -22.50
N MET A 25 0.90 -41.04 -21.74
CA MET A 25 -0.53 -41.38 -21.91
C MET A 25 -1.38 -40.24 -22.51
N MET A 26 -0.84 -39.06 -22.64
CA MET A 26 -1.56 -37.89 -23.15
C MET A 26 -1.14 -37.52 -24.55
N ASP A 27 -2.10 -37.04 -25.34
CA ASP A 27 -1.86 -36.38 -26.59
C ASP A 27 -1.01 -35.11 -26.42
N GLN A 28 -0.18 -34.78 -27.39
CA GLN A 28 0.84 -33.74 -27.29
C GLN A 28 0.24 -32.34 -26.96
N ASP A 29 -0.94 -32.05 -27.50
CA ASP A 29 -1.63 -30.78 -27.26
C ASP A 29 -2.20 -30.69 -25.85
N SER A 30 -2.70 -31.78 -25.28
CA SER A 30 -3.14 -31.88 -23.90
C SER A 30 -1.98 -31.71 -22.91
N TYR A 31 -0.80 -32.24 -23.29
CA TYR A 31 0.41 -32.13 -22.47
C TYR A 31 0.95 -30.69 -22.45
N LEU A 32 0.96 -30.00 -23.59
CA LEU A 32 1.38 -28.60 -23.68
C LEU A 32 0.46 -27.69 -22.88
N ASN A 33 -0.85 -27.91 -22.95
CA ASN A 33 -1.83 -27.16 -22.14
C ASN A 33 -1.69 -27.40 -20.60
N GLU A 34 -1.25 -28.60 -20.20
CA GLU A 34 -1.00 -28.91 -18.81
C GLU A 34 0.39 -28.44 -18.36
N LEU A 35 1.37 -28.38 -19.25
CA LEU A 35 2.68 -27.76 -19.03
C LEU A 35 2.56 -26.25 -18.81
N ASP A 36 1.71 -25.58 -19.59
CA ASP A 36 1.38 -24.16 -19.42
C ASP A 36 0.63 -23.89 -18.10
N ARG A 37 -0.16 -24.85 -17.63
CA ARG A 37 -0.81 -24.78 -16.30
C ARG A 37 0.13 -25.15 -15.14
N MET A 38 1.13 -25.98 -15.38
CA MET A 38 2.22 -26.25 -14.43
C MET A 38 3.30 -25.17 -14.56
N THR A 39 2.85 -23.94 -14.52
CA THR A 39 3.72 -22.77 -14.60
C THR A 39 4.92 -22.93 -13.69
N PHE A 40 6.04 -22.87 -14.32
CA PHE A 40 7.39 -22.95 -13.79
C PHE A 40 7.61 -22.16 -12.48
N PRO A 41 8.64 -22.55 -11.69
CA PRO A 41 9.04 -21.81 -10.50
C PRO A 41 9.30 -20.31 -10.71
N THR A 42 9.42 -19.83 -11.95
CA THR A 42 9.44 -18.42 -12.31
C THR A 42 8.26 -17.62 -11.76
N ILE A 43 7.04 -18.18 -11.72
CA ILE A 43 5.89 -17.45 -11.14
C ILE A 43 6.04 -17.30 -9.62
N LYS A 44 6.56 -18.31 -8.94
CA LYS A 44 6.86 -18.19 -7.50
C LYS A 44 7.98 -17.18 -7.21
N TYR A 45 8.96 -17.09 -8.12
CA TYR A 45 10.06 -16.14 -7.96
C TYR A 45 9.57 -14.70 -8.19
N HIS A 46 8.76 -14.45 -9.22
CA HIS A 46 8.13 -13.15 -9.42
C HIS A 46 7.20 -12.78 -8.27
N GLN A 47 6.37 -13.70 -7.79
CA GLN A 47 5.55 -13.46 -6.61
C GLN A 47 6.40 -13.11 -5.37
N GLN A 48 7.52 -13.77 -5.13
CA GLN A 48 8.40 -13.46 -3.99
C GLN A 48 9.06 -12.08 -4.09
N VAL A 49 9.45 -11.66 -5.29
CA VAL A 49 10.03 -10.32 -5.52
C VAL A 49 8.95 -9.25 -5.38
N ASP A 50 7.75 -9.49 -5.93
CA ASP A 50 6.60 -8.60 -5.79
C ASP A 50 6.23 -8.33 -4.32
N TYR A 51 6.29 -9.35 -3.48
CA TYR A 51 6.01 -9.19 -2.04
C TYR A 51 7.06 -8.33 -1.32
N GLY A 52 8.34 -8.39 -1.70
CA GLY A 52 9.41 -7.62 -1.05
C GLY A 52 9.26 -6.12 -1.26
N LEU A 53 8.97 -5.68 -2.48
CA LEU A 53 8.77 -4.27 -2.80
C LEU A 53 7.48 -3.71 -2.22
N SER A 54 6.40 -4.49 -2.20
CA SER A 54 5.14 -4.07 -1.55
C SER A 54 5.32 -3.82 -0.05
N VAL A 55 6.23 -4.52 0.64
CA VAL A 55 6.55 -4.27 2.04
C VAL A 55 7.16 -2.88 2.23
N VAL A 56 8.11 -2.48 1.38
CA VAL A 56 8.73 -1.14 1.42
C VAL A 56 7.66 -0.06 1.21
N ASN A 57 6.70 -0.30 0.32
CA ASN A 57 5.58 0.61 0.09
C ASN A 57 4.74 0.82 1.35
N PHE A 58 4.33 -0.24 2.03
CA PHE A 58 3.56 -0.13 3.27
C PHE A 58 4.29 0.69 4.33
N PHE A 59 5.59 0.46 4.52
CA PHE A 59 6.38 1.23 5.48
C PHE A 59 6.53 2.69 5.05
N GLY A 60 6.77 2.97 3.78
CA GLY A 60 6.85 4.34 3.24
C GLY A 60 5.54 5.11 3.45
N LEU A 61 4.40 4.51 3.07
CA LEU A 61 3.07 5.08 3.26
C LEU A 61 2.77 5.31 4.74
N ALA A 62 3.02 4.31 5.59
CA ALA A 62 2.77 4.41 7.03
C ALA A 62 3.59 5.52 7.67
N MET A 63 4.89 5.65 7.35
CA MET A 63 5.75 6.73 7.83
C MET A 63 5.25 8.11 7.38
N GLY A 64 4.92 8.26 6.09
CA GLY A 64 4.38 9.51 5.57
C GLY A 64 3.11 9.95 6.29
N LEU A 65 2.15 9.03 6.43
CA LEU A 65 0.87 9.30 7.12
C LEU A 65 1.04 9.54 8.62
N PHE A 66 1.91 8.78 9.29
CA PHE A 66 2.23 9.01 10.70
C PHE A 66 2.73 10.43 10.92
N MET A 67 3.69 10.87 10.12
CA MET A 67 4.26 12.20 10.21
C MET A 67 3.28 13.31 9.81
N LEU A 68 2.40 13.07 8.83
CA LEU A 68 1.31 13.98 8.47
C LEU A 68 0.33 14.16 9.63
N SER A 69 0.04 13.10 10.37
CA SER A 69 -0.89 13.14 11.50
C SER A 69 -0.40 13.99 12.67
N ALA A 70 0.91 14.02 12.94
CA ALA A 70 1.51 14.68 14.09
C ALA A 70 1.22 16.19 14.17
N PRO A 71 1.39 17.02 13.12
CA PRO A 71 1.03 18.43 13.18
C PRO A 71 -0.49 18.65 13.19
N MET A 72 -1.28 17.75 12.60
CA MET A 72 -2.73 17.84 12.65
C MET A 72 -3.25 17.66 14.08
N MET A 73 -2.65 16.76 14.86
CA MET A 73 -2.94 16.56 16.27
C MET A 73 -2.36 17.66 17.17
N GLY A 74 -1.42 18.46 16.66
CA GLY A 74 -0.75 19.52 17.40
C GLY A 74 0.47 19.03 18.20
N TRP A 75 1.04 17.87 17.86
CA TRP A 75 2.24 17.35 18.53
C TRP A 75 3.52 18.05 18.08
N ILE A 76 3.58 18.45 16.82
CA ILE A 76 4.69 19.21 16.23
C ILE A 76 4.12 20.34 15.36
N GLY A 77 4.94 21.38 15.10
CA GLY A 77 4.59 22.41 14.13
C GLY A 77 4.72 21.93 12.69
N TYR A 78 3.95 22.53 11.78
CA TYR A 78 4.05 22.25 10.34
C TYR A 78 5.41 22.64 9.73
N GLU A 79 6.19 23.46 10.43
CA GLU A 79 7.52 23.94 10.01
C GLU A 79 8.65 22.96 10.39
N SER A 80 8.32 21.82 11.02
CA SER A 80 9.32 20.86 11.47
C SER A 80 10.08 20.26 10.27
N PRO A 81 11.42 20.31 10.23
CA PRO A 81 12.22 19.72 9.16
C PRO A 81 12.00 18.22 8.98
N THR A 82 11.62 17.54 10.08
CA THR A 82 11.32 16.09 10.07
C THR A 82 10.13 15.75 9.18
N LEU A 83 9.16 16.66 9.05
CA LEU A 83 8.03 16.50 8.14
C LEU A 83 8.47 16.42 6.67
N GLY A 84 9.34 17.35 6.25
CA GLY A 84 9.86 17.37 4.89
C GLY A 84 10.55 16.05 4.55
N THR A 85 11.38 15.54 5.45
CA THR A 85 12.08 14.26 5.27
C THR A 85 11.09 13.09 5.16
N ALA A 86 10.07 13.05 6.01
CA ALA A 86 9.07 11.99 5.99
C ALA A 86 8.20 12.01 4.73
N TYR A 87 7.81 13.20 4.27
CA TYR A 87 7.07 13.35 3.02
C TYR A 87 7.89 12.96 1.81
N MET A 88 9.18 13.36 1.79
CA MET A 88 10.09 12.99 0.71
C MET A 88 10.30 11.48 0.69
N PHE A 89 10.58 10.88 1.83
CA PHE A 89 10.79 9.43 1.93
C PHE A 89 9.51 8.66 1.54
N GLY A 90 8.36 8.97 2.15
CA GLY A 90 7.09 8.36 1.83
C GLY A 90 6.70 8.56 0.36
N GLY A 91 6.78 9.80 -0.12
CA GLY A 91 6.42 10.14 -1.50
C GLY A 91 7.32 9.51 -2.54
N PHE A 92 8.62 9.60 -2.36
CA PHE A 92 9.59 9.07 -3.32
C PHE A 92 9.55 7.53 -3.38
N CYS A 93 9.49 6.86 -2.22
CA CYS A 93 9.39 5.40 -2.19
C CYS A 93 8.12 4.92 -2.89
N GLN A 94 6.97 5.51 -2.59
CA GLN A 94 5.71 5.15 -3.23
C GLN A 94 5.74 5.42 -4.75
N TYR A 95 6.29 6.55 -5.15
CA TYR A 95 6.39 6.88 -6.57
C TYR A 95 7.23 5.87 -7.34
N LEU A 96 8.39 5.45 -6.81
CA LEU A 96 9.22 4.42 -7.41
C LEU A 96 8.52 3.05 -7.47
N ILE A 97 7.81 2.70 -6.41
CA ILE A 97 7.07 1.43 -6.36
C ILE A 97 5.90 1.45 -7.32
N GLY A 98 5.24 2.60 -7.50
CA GLY A 98 4.21 2.77 -8.51
C GLY A 98 4.69 2.43 -9.93
N PHE A 99 5.92 2.81 -10.31
CA PHE A 99 6.52 2.38 -11.58
C PHE A 99 6.75 0.88 -11.65
N TYR A 100 7.24 0.30 -10.56
CA TYR A 100 7.46 -1.14 -10.49
C TYR A 100 6.15 -1.92 -10.63
N ASP A 101 5.10 -1.52 -9.91
CA ASP A 101 3.79 -2.15 -9.99
C ASP A 101 3.15 -1.98 -11.38
N TRP A 102 3.37 -0.82 -12.02
CA TRP A 102 2.94 -0.62 -13.41
C TRP A 102 3.65 -1.57 -14.37
N TYR A 103 4.96 -1.69 -14.25
CA TYR A 103 5.74 -2.60 -15.07
C TYR A 103 5.37 -4.07 -14.83
N SER A 104 5.03 -4.43 -13.60
CA SER A 104 4.58 -5.78 -13.20
C SER A 104 3.13 -6.10 -13.57
N GLY A 105 2.40 -5.14 -14.16
CA GLY A 105 1.01 -5.31 -14.58
C GLY A 105 -0.03 -5.13 -13.47
N HIS A 106 0.37 -4.67 -12.29
CA HIS A 106 -0.51 -4.40 -11.14
C HIS A 106 -1.13 -2.98 -11.23
N SER A 107 -1.92 -2.71 -12.26
CA SER A 107 -2.41 -1.39 -12.61
C SER A 107 -3.13 -0.64 -11.47
N VAL A 108 -3.93 -1.34 -10.65
CA VAL A 108 -4.66 -0.71 -9.52
C VAL A 108 -3.70 -0.30 -8.40
N LEU A 109 -2.74 -1.15 -8.05
CA LEU A 109 -1.73 -0.83 -7.03
C LEU A 109 -0.84 0.30 -7.50
N SER A 110 -0.35 0.23 -8.73
CA SER A 110 0.44 1.28 -9.37
C SER A 110 -0.26 2.64 -9.31
N PHE A 111 -1.56 2.68 -9.65
CA PHE A 111 -2.35 3.89 -9.58
C PHE A 111 -2.42 4.46 -8.15
N ILE A 112 -2.68 3.60 -7.17
CA ILE A 112 -2.73 3.98 -5.75
C ILE A 112 -1.38 4.55 -5.32
N ASP A 113 -0.28 3.88 -5.64
CA ASP A 113 1.06 4.27 -5.24
C ASP A 113 1.50 5.58 -5.88
N PHE A 114 1.23 5.79 -7.16
CA PHE A 114 1.50 7.06 -7.83
C PHE A 114 0.74 8.22 -7.18
N ILE A 115 -0.54 8.02 -6.90
CA ILE A 115 -1.37 9.08 -6.31
C ILE A 115 -0.90 9.42 -4.90
N PHE A 116 -0.65 8.44 -4.04
CA PHE A 116 -0.12 8.70 -2.71
C PHE A 116 1.30 9.27 -2.75
N GLY A 117 2.15 8.78 -3.65
CA GLY A 117 3.48 9.32 -3.85
C GLY A 117 3.46 10.79 -4.24
N LEU A 118 2.63 11.16 -5.22
CA LEU A 118 2.45 12.54 -5.65
C LEU A 118 1.84 13.42 -4.55
N LEU A 119 0.91 12.88 -3.76
CA LEU A 119 0.33 13.61 -2.63
C LEU A 119 1.40 14.00 -1.60
N HIS A 120 2.23 13.04 -1.18
CA HIS A 120 3.29 13.31 -0.21
C HIS A 120 4.33 14.30 -0.75
N LEU A 121 4.70 14.17 -2.04
CA LEU A 121 5.59 15.13 -2.69
C LEU A 121 4.96 16.52 -2.79
N ALA A 122 3.67 16.62 -3.09
CA ALA A 122 2.96 17.89 -3.11
C ALA A 122 2.95 18.55 -1.72
N TYR A 123 2.72 17.80 -0.64
CA TYR A 123 2.82 18.31 0.73
C TYR A 123 4.25 18.76 1.06
N TYR A 124 5.27 18.04 0.62
CA TYR A 124 6.65 18.46 0.78
C TYR A 124 6.91 19.82 0.13
N TYR A 125 6.54 19.98 -1.15
CA TYR A 125 6.75 21.22 -1.88
C TYR A 125 5.94 22.39 -1.30
N THR A 126 4.69 22.19 -0.90
CA THR A 126 3.89 23.25 -0.30
C THR A 126 4.43 23.71 1.06
N ALA A 127 4.92 22.78 1.87
CA ALA A 127 5.57 23.12 3.13
C ALA A 127 6.88 23.90 2.92
N ASP A 128 7.63 23.58 1.85
CA ASP A 128 8.87 24.28 1.52
C ASP A 128 8.63 25.65 0.91
N LEU A 129 7.66 25.80 0.04
CA LEU A 129 7.27 27.11 -0.55
C LEU A 129 6.84 28.12 0.51
N GLY A 130 6.17 27.66 1.58
CA GLY A 130 5.82 28.52 2.70
C GLY A 130 7.03 29.16 3.40
N LYS A 131 8.17 28.49 3.42
CA LYS A 131 9.44 29.03 3.96
C LYS A 131 10.00 30.16 3.11
N TYR A 132 9.71 30.19 1.82
CA TYR A 132 10.16 31.25 0.90
C TYR A 132 9.19 32.43 0.82
N GLY A 133 8.18 32.49 1.70
CA GLY A 133 7.22 33.58 1.76
C GLY A 133 6.23 33.62 0.60
N ILE A 134 6.11 32.54 -0.16
CA ILE A 134 5.12 32.42 -1.22
C ILE A 134 3.80 32.06 -0.56
N SER A 135 2.96 33.07 -0.28
CA SER A 135 1.64 32.88 0.29
C SER A 135 0.55 33.11 -0.76
N VAL A 136 -0.37 32.18 -0.85
CA VAL A 136 -1.63 32.36 -1.58
C VAL A 136 -2.63 33.05 -0.65
N PRO A 137 -3.45 34.03 -1.08
CA PRO A 137 -4.48 34.63 -0.26
C PRO A 137 -5.35 33.56 0.43
N TYR A 138 -5.53 33.70 1.73
CA TYR A 138 -6.14 32.67 2.61
C TYR A 138 -7.50 32.19 2.12
N GLU A 139 -8.36 33.10 1.63
CA GLU A 139 -9.72 32.78 1.15
C GLU A 139 -9.72 31.80 -0.04
N TYR A 140 -8.84 32.03 -1.02
CA TYR A 140 -8.71 31.13 -2.17
C TYR A 140 -8.08 29.80 -1.80
N HIS A 141 -7.12 29.82 -0.88
CA HIS A 141 -6.46 28.62 -0.41
C HIS A 141 -7.46 27.67 0.27
N THR A 142 -8.27 28.16 1.20
CA THR A 142 -9.24 27.38 1.98
C THR A 142 -10.28 26.71 1.08
N TYR A 143 -10.86 27.47 0.12
CA TYR A 143 -11.84 26.90 -0.79
C TYR A 143 -11.25 25.80 -1.67
N MET A 144 -10.12 26.05 -2.31
CA MET A 144 -9.45 25.08 -3.18
C MET A 144 -9.00 23.86 -2.41
N GLN A 145 -8.53 24.03 -1.18
CA GLN A 145 -8.13 22.92 -0.31
C GLN A 145 -9.33 22.05 0.07
N GLY A 146 -10.47 22.66 0.38
CA GLY A 146 -11.71 21.94 0.67
C GLY A 146 -12.19 21.11 -0.53
N VAL A 147 -12.16 21.67 -1.75
CA VAL A 147 -12.47 20.93 -2.99
C VAL A 147 -11.48 19.77 -3.20
N PHE A 148 -10.20 20.00 -2.97
CA PHE A 148 -9.17 18.97 -3.06
C PHE A 148 -9.47 17.77 -2.12
N TYR A 149 -9.87 18.01 -0.88
CA TYR A 149 -10.26 16.95 0.04
C TYR A 149 -11.55 16.22 -0.39
N CYS A 150 -12.49 16.91 -1.02
CA CYS A 150 -13.67 16.27 -1.61
C CYS A 150 -13.27 15.27 -2.72
N LEU A 151 -12.34 15.64 -3.59
CA LEU A 151 -11.83 14.74 -4.64
C LEU A 151 -11.10 13.54 -4.04
N TRP A 152 -10.30 13.75 -3.00
CA TRP A 152 -9.64 12.67 -2.29
C TRP A 152 -10.63 11.73 -1.61
N PHE A 153 -11.67 12.25 -0.99
CA PHE A 153 -12.73 11.43 -0.41
C PHE A 153 -13.38 10.54 -1.47
N ALA A 154 -13.76 11.11 -2.62
CA ALA A 154 -14.33 10.33 -3.73
C ALA A 154 -13.35 9.25 -4.23
N LEU A 155 -12.06 9.57 -4.33
CA LEU A 155 -11.03 8.60 -4.71
C LEU A 155 -10.91 7.46 -3.69
N PHE A 156 -10.93 7.74 -2.38
CA PHE A 156 -10.92 6.69 -1.36
C PHE A 156 -12.12 5.75 -1.46
N LEU A 157 -13.31 6.25 -1.82
CA LEU A 157 -14.46 5.38 -2.05
C LEU A 157 -14.21 4.42 -3.22
N VAL A 158 -13.61 4.90 -4.31
CA VAL A 158 -13.23 4.05 -5.45
C VAL A 158 -12.18 3.02 -5.04
N ILE A 159 -11.18 3.41 -4.25
CA ILE A 159 -10.15 2.49 -3.73
C ILE A 159 -10.80 1.40 -2.85
N ILE A 160 -11.70 1.75 -1.93
CA ILE A 160 -12.41 0.78 -1.08
C ILE A 160 -13.14 -0.27 -1.93
N ILE A 161 -13.84 0.16 -2.99
CA ILE A 161 -14.52 -0.76 -3.91
C ILE A 161 -13.50 -1.66 -4.65
N SER A 162 -12.36 -1.10 -5.04
CA SER A 162 -11.29 -1.82 -5.75
C SER A 162 -10.55 -2.83 -4.85
N LEU A 163 -10.63 -2.68 -3.54
CA LEU A 163 -10.05 -3.59 -2.56
C LEU A 163 -10.92 -4.83 -2.27
N LYS A 164 -12.04 -5.00 -2.99
CA LYS A 164 -12.86 -6.20 -2.91
C LYS A 164 -12.01 -7.47 -3.13
N GLY A 165 -12.13 -8.43 -2.23
CA GLY A 165 -11.33 -9.66 -2.27
C GLY A 165 -9.94 -9.54 -1.62
N ARG A 166 -9.59 -8.37 -1.06
CA ARG A 166 -8.41 -8.20 -0.22
C ARG A 166 -8.74 -8.41 1.26
N GLY A 167 -7.73 -8.58 2.10
CA GLY A 167 -7.94 -8.72 3.54
C GLY A 167 -8.62 -7.50 4.18
N CYS A 168 -9.42 -7.70 5.23
CA CYS A 168 -10.21 -6.64 5.86
C CYS A 168 -9.38 -5.46 6.39
N ILE A 169 -8.11 -5.69 6.73
CA ILE A 169 -7.21 -4.64 7.21
C ILE A 169 -6.99 -3.53 6.16
N TYR A 170 -6.95 -3.91 4.86
CA TYR A 170 -6.80 -2.96 3.76
C TYR A 170 -8.02 -2.05 3.62
N ILE A 171 -9.20 -2.62 3.78
CA ILE A 171 -10.46 -1.87 3.76
C ILE A 171 -10.55 -0.96 4.98
N LEU A 172 -10.16 -1.44 6.15
CA LEU A 172 -10.24 -0.72 7.41
C LEU A 172 -9.39 0.56 7.40
N TYR A 173 -8.12 0.47 7.05
CA TYR A 173 -7.28 1.68 7.02
C TYR A 173 -7.70 2.64 5.91
N THR A 174 -8.14 2.14 4.74
CA THR A 174 -8.63 3.00 3.67
C THR A 174 -9.93 3.72 4.07
N PHE A 175 -10.81 3.04 4.80
CA PHE A 175 -12.01 3.63 5.37
C PHE A 175 -11.68 4.73 6.39
N LEU A 176 -10.70 4.51 7.26
CA LEU A 176 -10.24 5.52 8.21
C LEU A 176 -9.68 6.76 7.50
N LEU A 177 -8.93 6.56 6.40
CA LEU A 177 -8.43 7.67 5.58
C LEU A 177 -9.57 8.42 4.88
N ALA A 178 -10.57 7.71 4.33
CA ALA A 178 -11.76 8.33 3.76
C ALA A 178 -12.50 9.19 4.79
N LEU A 179 -12.69 8.66 6.00
CA LEU A 179 -13.35 9.38 7.08
C LEU A 179 -12.52 10.59 7.55
N ALA A 180 -11.19 10.48 7.56
CA ALA A 180 -10.31 11.61 7.84
C ALA A 180 -10.51 12.74 6.81
N MET A 181 -10.70 12.42 5.53
CA MET A 181 -10.99 13.45 4.50
C MET A 181 -12.30 14.18 4.78
N VAL A 182 -13.34 13.50 5.27
CA VAL A 182 -14.59 14.16 5.67
C VAL A 182 -14.33 15.19 6.78
N PHE A 183 -13.54 14.85 7.78
CA PHE A 183 -13.18 15.81 8.85
C PHE A 183 -12.28 16.94 8.34
N MET A 184 -11.42 16.69 7.35
CA MET A 184 -10.64 17.74 6.71
C MET A 184 -11.53 18.71 5.93
N ILE A 185 -12.53 18.22 5.22
CA ILE A 185 -13.54 19.05 4.53
C ILE A 185 -14.28 19.91 5.56
N VAL A 186 -14.76 19.31 6.65
CA VAL A 186 -15.45 20.05 7.72
C VAL A 186 -14.54 21.12 8.34
N TRP A 187 -13.26 20.81 8.52
CA TRP A 187 -12.29 21.78 9.04
C TRP A 187 -12.16 22.99 8.11
N GLU A 188 -11.92 22.77 6.82
CA GLU A 188 -11.72 23.86 5.85
C GLU A 188 -12.94 24.80 5.77
N PHE A 189 -14.15 24.23 5.70
CA PHE A 189 -15.35 25.04 5.56
C PHE A 189 -15.88 25.63 6.88
N SER A 190 -15.57 25.04 8.03
CA SER A 190 -16.05 25.54 9.32
C SER A 190 -15.05 26.42 10.08
N GLY A 191 -13.77 26.37 9.73
CA GLY A 191 -12.68 27.05 10.44
C GLY A 191 -12.42 26.51 11.87
N LYS A 192 -13.16 25.46 12.30
CA LYS A 192 -13.00 24.91 13.66
C LYS A 192 -11.79 23.98 13.73
N THR A 193 -11.04 24.03 14.81
CA THR A 193 -9.80 23.24 14.95
C THR A 193 -10.01 21.78 15.32
N TRP A 194 -11.15 21.43 15.95
CA TRP A 194 -11.41 20.06 16.40
C TRP A 194 -11.50 19.03 15.24
N PRO A 195 -12.11 19.34 14.05
CA PRO A 195 -12.16 18.36 12.99
C PRO A 195 -10.76 18.00 12.47
N ARG A 196 -9.86 18.99 12.35
CA ARG A 196 -8.47 18.75 11.98
C ARG A 196 -7.77 17.79 12.93
N LYS A 197 -7.95 17.99 14.25
CA LYS A 197 -7.39 17.07 15.25
C LYS A 197 -7.97 15.67 15.11
N THR A 198 -9.28 15.55 14.90
CA THR A 198 -9.95 14.26 14.70
C THR A 198 -9.44 13.56 13.45
N ALA A 199 -9.28 14.26 12.33
CA ALA A 199 -8.67 13.73 11.13
C ALA A 199 -7.24 13.23 11.40
N GLY A 200 -6.44 14.00 12.14
CA GLY A 200 -5.10 13.61 12.56
C GLY A 200 -5.07 12.28 13.33
N TYR A 201 -5.94 12.11 14.31
CA TYR A 201 -6.04 10.83 15.03
C TYR A 201 -6.46 9.66 14.13
N MET A 202 -7.37 9.87 13.19
CA MET A 202 -7.77 8.84 12.24
C MET A 202 -6.62 8.42 11.32
N ILE A 203 -5.86 9.39 10.79
CA ILE A 203 -4.68 9.14 9.96
C ILE A 203 -3.61 8.41 10.79
N PHE A 204 -3.41 8.79 12.03
CA PHE A 204 -2.49 8.12 12.95
C PHE A 204 -2.85 6.64 13.13
N VAL A 205 -4.11 6.34 13.46
CA VAL A 205 -4.60 4.96 13.61
C VAL A 205 -4.48 4.19 12.30
N ALA A 206 -4.83 4.80 11.17
CA ALA A 206 -4.65 4.20 9.85
C ALA A 206 -3.18 3.85 9.58
N SER A 207 -2.24 4.72 9.94
CA SER A 207 -0.80 4.45 9.77
C SER A 207 -0.34 3.23 10.55
N ILE A 208 -0.86 3.00 11.76
CA ILE A 208 -0.58 1.79 12.55
C ILE A 208 -1.08 0.53 11.85
N PHE A 209 -2.30 0.55 11.29
CA PHE A 209 -2.81 -0.58 10.52
C PHE A 209 -2.01 -0.86 9.26
N ILE A 210 -1.52 0.17 8.59
CA ILE A 210 -0.64 0.03 7.42
C ILE A 210 0.71 -0.58 7.83
N TRP A 211 1.29 -0.13 8.94
CA TRP A 211 2.49 -0.75 9.54
C TRP A 211 2.27 -2.23 9.83
N TYR A 212 1.15 -2.57 10.46
CA TYR A 212 0.79 -3.94 10.76
C TYR A 212 0.65 -4.78 9.48
N ALA A 213 0.00 -4.25 8.45
CA ALA A 213 -0.12 -4.93 7.15
C ALA A 213 1.26 -5.17 6.50
N GLY A 214 2.16 -4.17 6.58
CA GLY A 214 3.55 -4.29 6.11
C GLY A 214 4.33 -5.36 6.86
N LEU A 215 4.23 -5.39 8.21
CA LEU A 215 4.85 -6.42 9.03
C LEU A 215 4.29 -7.82 8.72
N GLY A 216 2.98 -7.95 8.58
CA GLY A 216 2.35 -9.21 8.21
C GLY A 216 2.89 -9.75 6.89
N ARG A 217 3.01 -8.90 5.88
CA ARG A 217 3.61 -9.26 4.59
C ARG A 217 5.08 -9.63 4.71
N LEU A 218 5.87 -8.87 5.48
CA LEU A 218 7.29 -9.15 5.69
C LEU A 218 7.49 -10.52 6.33
N ILE A 219 6.73 -10.82 7.38
CA ILE A 219 6.82 -12.08 8.12
C ILE A 219 6.37 -13.25 7.24
N SER A 220 5.26 -13.12 6.52
CA SER A 220 4.78 -14.15 5.59
C SER A 220 5.80 -14.46 4.49
N ASN A 221 6.55 -13.46 4.02
CA ASN A 221 7.63 -13.67 3.04
C ASN A 221 8.80 -14.48 3.62
N VAL A 222 9.16 -14.24 4.88
CA VAL A 222 10.29 -14.93 5.54
C VAL A 222 9.94 -16.38 5.87
N TYR A 223 8.74 -16.62 6.37
CA TYR A 223 8.33 -17.93 6.88
C TYR A 223 7.52 -18.75 5.89
N ALA A 224 7.12 -18.17 4.74
CA ALA A 224 6.26 -18.78 3.72
C ALA A 224 4.88 -19.24 4.25
N ASP A 225 4.45 -18.71 5.39
CA ASP A 225 3.18 -18.99 6.04
C ASP A 225 2.53 -17.66 6.48
N ASP A 226 1.20 -17.61 6.49
CA ASP A 226 0.44 -16.46 6.98
C ASP A 226 0.48 -16.41 8.52
N CYS A 227 1.60 -15.93 9.08
CA CYS A 227 1.84 -15.91 10.52
C CYS A 227 1.01 -14.84 11.26
N LEU A 228 0.64 -13.75 10.58
CA LEU A 228 -0.18 -12.68 11.16
C LEU A 228 -1.55 -12.61 10.49
N PRO A 229 -2.64 -12.49 11.27
CA PRO A 229 -3.98 -12.44 10.73
C PRO A 229 -4.22 -11.09 10.01
N LEU A 230 -4.06 -11.07 8.68
CA LEU A 230 -4.44 -9.93 7.84
C LEU A 230 -5.94 -9.93 7.51
N CYS A 231 -6.71 -10.80 8.12
CA CYS A 231 -8.08 -11.21 7.82
C CYS A 231 -8.18 -11.87 6.43
N SER A 232 -8.90 -12.98 6.36
CA SER A 232 -9.25 -13.59 5.08
C SER A 232 -10.12 -12.64 4.26
N PRO A 233 -10.04 -12.66 2.92
CA PRO A 233 -10.97 -11.91 2.08
C PRO A 233 -12.40 -12.41 2.30
N TYR A 234 -13.30 -11.51 2.69
CA TYR A 234 -14.68 -11.84 3.06
C TYR A 234 -15.68 -11.72 1.91
N TRP A 235 -15.25 -11.71 0.65
CA TRP A 235 -16.15 -11.66 -0.52
C TRP A 235 -15.43 -11.85 -1.84
#